data_eec0e11bf764c83f8564fba4cb198e85
#
_entry.id   eec0e11bf764c83f8564fba4cb198e85
#
_cell.length_a   1.000
_cell.length_b   1.000
_cell.length_c   1.000
_cell.angle_alpha   90.00
_cell.angle_beta   90.00
_cell.angle_gamma   90.00
#
_symmetry.space_group_name_H-M   'P 1'
#
loop_
_entity.id
_entity.type
_entity.pdbx_description
1 polymer ?
#
loop_
_entity_poly.entity_id
_entity_poly.type
_entity_poly.pdbx_seq_one_letter_code
_entity_poly.pdbx_strand_id
1 'polypeptide(L)'
;MKEPEINVGIVSAKEIHFTLNGHFFAKGETVSDNQVVSFSEGGILWNESLYRELTFTPQDDQNSFSLYDVTIGLNYHWERQETQVFSGTLKLVVDEEKIVAINILPVEEYLTSVISSEMNANSSMELLKAHAVVSRSWLFAQIEKRKALSGKDEGFFSFTKTKEEYIRWYDREDHTIFDVCADDHCQRYQGITKATNATVAEAVKATRGRLLMYDKKICDARYSKCCGGATEEFENCWENTHYPYLSSIRDTDKEENLPLPDLTKEEEAERWIRKAPKSFCDTHDKKILSQILNNYDQETTDFYRWKVRYTQTELAELIRTNTKSDYGDIIDLIPVQRGPSGRICKLKIVGTLKTFTIGKEMEIRRVLSNSHLFSSAFVVDKGEVKEGIPQNFILSGAGWGHGVGLCQIGAAVMGEKGYSYEEILLHYYKGAEIRKFY
;
A
#
# COMPACT_ATOMS: atom_id res chain seq x y z
N MET A 1 -2.06 -11.49 26.95
CA MET A 1 -2.22 -12.46 25.84
C MET A 1 -0.83 -12.73 25.30
N LYS A 2 -0.55 -13.95 24.78
CA LYS A 2 0.75 -14.24 24.13
C LYS A 2 0.80 -13.49 22.79
N GLU A 3 2.00 -13.06 22.38
CA GLU A 3 2.23 -12.50 21.06
C GLU A 3 1.79 -13.48 19.97
N PRO A 4 0.97 -13.06 18.99
CA PRO A 4 0.57 -13.91 17.88
C PRO A 4 1.69 -14.14 16.87
N GLU A 5 1.62 -15.26 16.16
CA GLU A 5 2.39 -15.52 14.94
C GLU A 5 1.53 -15.21 13.71
N ILE A 6 2.18 -14.87 12.62
CA ILE A 6 1.54 -14.62 11.32
C ILE A 6 2.21 -15.43 10.22
N ASN A 7 1.45 -15.67 9.16
CA ASN A 7 1.88 -16.36 7.95
C ASN A 7 2.02 -15.34 6.83
N VAL A 8 3.23 -15.18 6.28
CA VAL A 8 3.54 -14.23 5.21
C VAL A 8 3.88 -15.00 3.94
N GLY A 9 3.07 -14.86 2.91
CA GLY A 9 3.35 -15.43 1.58
C GLY A 9 4.46 -14.64 0.87
N ILE A 10 5.56 -15.32 0.49
CA ILE A 10 6.74 -14.65 -0.06
C ILE A 10 6.83 -14.84 -1.56
N VAL A 11 6.84 -16.07 -2.05
CA VAL A 11 7.01 -16.40 -3.46
C VAL A 11 6.13 -17.59 -3.85
N SER A 12 5.66 -17.58 -5.10
CA SER A 12 4.91 -18.68 -5.69
C SER A 12 5.55 -19.09 -7.02
N ALA A 13 6.09 -20.32 -7.10
CA ALA A 13 6.80 -20.83 -8.27
C ALA A 13 6.63 -22.34 -8.45
N LYS A 14 6.90 -22.87 -9.65
CA LYS A 14 6.95 -24.32 -9.88
C LYS A 14 8.18 -24.99 -9.26
N GLU A 15 9.26 -24.22 -9.09
CA GLU A 15 10.48 -24.64 -8.41
C GLU A 15 10.96 -23.51 -7.51
N ILE A 16 11.39 -23.85 -6.29
CA ILE A 16 11.91 -22.90 -5.33
C ILE A 16 13.27 -23.38 -4.82
N HIS A 17 14.27 -22.53 -4.98
CA HIS A 17 15.61 -22.70 -4.43
C HIS A 17 15.76 -21.89 -3.17
N PHE A 18 16.29 -22.51 -2.11
CA PHE A 18 16.53 -21.83 -0.84
C PHE A 18 17.71 -22.41 -0.10
N THR A 19 18.26 -21.64 0.84
CA THR A 19 19.34 -22.09 1.73
C THR A 19 18.86 -21.98 3.17
N LEU A 20 19.07 -23.03 3.93
CA LEU A 20 18.87 -23.07 5.37
C LEU A 20 20.20 -22.66 6.06
N ASN A 21 20.25 -21.44 6.58
CA ASN A 21 21.41 -20.89 7.26
C ASN A 21 21.42 -21.34 8.73
N GLY A 22 21.93 -22.53 8.98
CA GLY A 22 21.90 -23.23 10.25
C GLY A 22 21.05 -24.50 10.21
N HIS A 23 20.68 -25.02 11.37
CA HIS A 23 19.98 -26.30 11.48
C HIS A 23 18.47 -26.10 11.61
N PHE A 24 17.73 -26.78 10.75
CA PHE A 24 16.27 -26.81 10.77
C PHE A 24 15.77 -28.22 10.95
N PHE A 25 14.59 -28.35 11.52
CA PHE A 25 13.91 -29.65 11.66
C PHE A 25 12.82 -29.75 10.59
N ALA A 26 12.84 -30.83 9.79
CA ALA A 26 11.83 -31.12 8.78
C ALA A 26 11.62 -32.65 8.67
N LYS A 27 10.35 -33.08 8.67
CA LYS A 27 9.97 -34.51 8.50
C LYS A 27 10.72 -35.51 9.39
N GLY A 28 11.11 -35.14 10.60
CA GLY A 28 11.81 -36.00 11.56
C GLY A 28 13.34 -35.92 11.50
N GLU A 29 13.90 -35.12 10.63
CA GLU A 29 15.33 -34.99 10.40
C GLU A 29 15.83 -33.55 10.58
N THR A 30 17.12 -33.42 10.92
CA THR A 30 17.83 -32.15 10.91
C THR A 30 18.35 -31.89 9.50
N VAL A 31 18.02 -30.73 8.94
CA VAL A 31 18.36 -30.32 7.58
C VAL A 31 19.09 -28.96 7.63
N SER A 32 20.03 -28.74 6.73
CA SER A 32 20.78 -27.49 6.56
C SER A 32 21.14 -27.27 5.09
N ASP A 33 21.78 -26.14 4.82
CA ASP A 33 22.37 -25.79 3.53
C ASP A 33 21.37 -25.66 2.37
N ASN A 34 21.85 -25.81 1.15
CA ASN A 34 21.05 -25.60 -0.06
C ASN A 34 20.00 -26.67 -0.27
N GLN A 35 18.79 -26.23 -0.53
CA GLN A 35 17.62 -27.04 -0.76
C GLN A 35 16.92 -26.64 -2.07
N VAL A 36 16.29 -27.60 -2.72
CA VAL A 36 15.45 -27.38 -3.89
C VAL A 36 14.17 -28.16 -3.72
N VAL A 37 13.04 -27.55 -4.04
CA VAL A 37 11.75 -28.21 -4.14
C VAL A 37 11.12 -27.90 -5.49
N SER A 38 10.42 -28.88 -6.07
CA SER A 38 9.68 -28.70 -7.32
C SER A 38 8.26 -29.24 -7.23
N PHE A 39 7.33 -28.56 -7.93
CA PHE A 39 5.97 -29.06 -8.08
C PHE A 39 5.95 -30.28 -8.99
N SER A 40 5.41 -31.39 -8.54
CA SER A 40 5.30 -32.63 -9.29
C SER A 40 4.06 -33.40 -8.83
N GLU A 41 3.29 -33.95 -9.77
CA GLU A 41 2.15 -34.85 -9.51
C GLU A 41 1.16 -34.32 -8.42
N GLY A 42 0.93 -33.01 -8.39
CA GLY A 42 0.03 -32.36 -7.43
C GLY A 42 0.61 -32.20 -6.02
N GLY A 43 1.92 -32.39 -5.85
CA GLY A 43 2.64 -32.28 -4.58
C GLY A 43 3.97 -31.55 -4.70
N ILE A 44 4.70 -31.53 -3.61
CA ILE A 44 6.04 -30.96 -3.46
C ILE A 44 7.05 -32.09 -3.52
N LEU A 45 7.84 -32.20 -4.57
CA LEU A 45 8.96 -33.12 -4.65
C LEU A 45 10.16 -32.54 -3.91
N TRP A 46 10.63 -33.26 -2.90
CA TRP A 46 11.81 -32.95 -2.10
C TRP A 46 12.54 -34.25 -1.71
N ASN A 47 13.85 -34.31 -1.93
CA ASN A 47 14.66 -35.49 -1.65
C ASN A 47 14.03 -36.81 -2.14
N GLU A 48 13.64 -36.83 -3.42
CA GLU A 48 13.01 -37.99 -4.09
C GLU A 48 11.66 -38.43 -3.50
N SER A 49 11.08 -37.66 -2.58
CA SER A 49 9.80 -37.96 -1.94
C SER A 49 8.79 -36.86 -2.22
N LEU A 50 7.51 -37.26 -2.32
CA LEU A 50 6.40 -36.35 -2.62
C LEU A 50 5.64 -35.99 -1.33
N TYR A 51 5.42 -34.69 -1.11
CA TYR A 51 4.75 -34.17 0.09
C TYR A 51 3.58 -33.26 -0.30
N ARG A 52 2.55 -33.17 0.53
CA ARG A 52 1.47 -32.17 0.39
C ARG A 52 1.89 -30.80 0.95
N GLU A 53 2.68 -30.83 2.01
CA GLU A 53 3.28 -29.66 2.65
C GLU A 53 4.61 -30.02 3.29
N LEU A 54 5.50 -29.07 3.36
CA LEU A 54 6.79 -29.15 4.04
C LEU A 54 6.93 -27.98 5.01
N THR A 55 7.47 -28.26 6.19
CA THR A 55 7.76 -27.22 7.19
C THR A 55 9.18 -27.41 7.68
N PHE A 56 9.96 -26.34 7.61
CA PHE A 56 11.34 -26.24 8.09
C PHE A 56 11.34 -25.31 9.31
N THR A 57 11.44 -25.88 10.49
CA THR A 57 11.42 -25.15 11.76
C THR A 57 12.85 -24.94 12.25
N PRO A 58 13.29 -23.70 12.53
CA PRO A 58 14.65 -23.47 13.03
C PRO A 58 14.85 -24.14 14.41
N GLN A 59 16.02 -24.72 14.62
CA GLN A 59 16.39 -25.31 15.93
C GLN A 59 16.95 -24.27 16.92
N ASP A 60 17.31 -23.09 16.41
CA ASP A 60 17.80 -21.96 17.17
C ASP A 60 17.27 -20.66 16.57
N ASP A 61 16.96 -19.68 17.42
CA ASP A 61 16.43 -18.37 17.01
C ASP A 61 17.44 -17.56 16.13
N GLN A 62 18.71 -17.93 16.13
CA GLN A 62 19.73 -17.33 15.26
C GLN A 62 19.72 -17.90 13.84
N ASN A 63 19.05 -19.04 13.64
CA ASN A 63 18.95 -19.66 12.33
C ASN A 63 18.01 -18.86 11.43
N SER A 64 18.37 -18.79 10.14
CA SER A 64 17.61 -18.08 9.14
C SER A 64 17.53 -18.90 7.85
N PHE A 65 16.70 -18.51 6.91
CA PHE A 65 16.69 -19.09 5.57
C PHE A 65 16.72 -18.02 4.50
N SER A 66 17.37 -18.31 3.40
CA SER A 66 17.45 -17.45 2.23
C SER A 66 16.57 -17.99 1.12
N LEU A 67 15.68 -17.15 0.54
CA LEU A 67 14.95 -17.44 -0.68
C LEU A 67 15.60 -16.67 -1.84
N TYR A 68 15.77 -17.35 -2.96
CA TYR A 68 16.33 -16.78 -4.18
C TYR A 68 15.23 -16.30 -5.12
N ASP A 69 15.56 -15.33 -5.96
CA ASP A 69 14.69 -14.82 -7.02
C ASP A 69 13.33 -14.31 -6.52
N VAL A 70 13.30 -13.74 -5.30
CA VAL A 70 12.11 -13.11 -4.76
C VAL A 70 11.82 -11.84 -5.56
N THR A 71 10.69 -11.81 -6.28
CA THR A 71 10.26 -10.63 -7.03
C THR A 71 9.70 -9.60 -6.07
N ILE A 72 10.19 -8.37 -6.13
CA ILE A 72 9.71 -7.21 -5.36
C ILE A 72 9.24 -6.12 -6.31
N GLY A 73 8.22 -5.35 -5.89
CA GLY A 73 7.63 -4.29 -6.69
C GLY A 73 6.87 -4.81 -7.91
N LEU A 74 6.11 -5.87 -7.74
CA LEU A 74 5.36 -6.53 -8.80
C LEU A 74 4.47 -5.51 -9.56
N ASN A 75 4.66 -5.44 -10.89
CA ASN A 75 3.99 -4.51 -11.80
C ASN A 75 4.36 -3.01 -11.62
N TYR A 76 5.38 -2.68 -10.82
CA TYR A 76 5.93 -1.34 -10.74
C TYR A 76 7.16 -1.17 -11.65
N HIS A 77 7.51 0.07 -11.99
CA HIS A 77 8.68 0.38 -12.84
C HIS A 77 10.03 -0.01 -12.21
N TRP A 78 10.05 -0.33 -10.91
CA TRP A 78 11.23 -0.77 -10.14
C TRP A 78 11.18 -2.28 -9.80
N GLU A 79 10.30 -3.07 -10.45
CA GLU A 79 10.26 -4.52 -10.29
C GLU A 79 11.63 -5.15 -10.55
N ARG A 80 12.06 -6.00 -9.61
CA ARG A 80 13.30 -6.74 -9.71
C ARG A 80 13.27 -8.00 -8.86
N GLN A 81 14.25 -8.88 -9.07
CA GLN A 81 14.46 -10.07 -8.26
C GLN A 81 15.62 -9.84 -7.28
N GLU A 82 15.46 -10.27 -6.06
CA GLU A 82 16.46 -10.20 -4.99
C GLU A 82 16.52 -11.51 -4.21
N THR A 83 17.70 -11.83 -3.68
CA THR A 83 17.81 -12.85 -2.61
C THR A 83 17.44 -12.19 -1.28
N GLN A 84 16.48 -12.77 -0.58
CA GLN A 84 16.03 -12.27 0.72
C GLN A 84 16.24 -13.31 1.81
N VAL A 85 16.57 -12.85 3.01
CA VAL A 85 16.85 -13.67 4.20
C VAL A 85 15.74 -13.45 5.24
N PHE A 86 15.26 -14.56 5.83
CA PHE A 86 14.13 -14.58 6.74
C PHE A 86 14.47 -15.32 8.03
N SER A 87 14.00 -14.83 9.17
CA SER A 87 13.94 -15.55 10.44
C SER A 87 12.67 -16.38 10.54
N GLY A 88 12.60 -17.26 11.54
CA GLY A 88 11.41 -18.06 11.82
C GLY A 88 11.28 -19.28 10.94
N THR A 89 10.06 -19.77 10.77
CA THR A 89 9.75 -21.04 10.10
C THR A 89 9.44 -20.83 8.63
N LEU A 90 10.00 -21.67 7.75
CA LEU A 90 9.62 -21.77 6.35
C LEU A 90 8.59 -22.89 6.17
N LYS A 91 7.40 -22.55 5.69
CA LYS A 91 6.38 -23.50 5.29
C LYS A 91 6.17 -23.45 3.78
N LEU A 92 6.13 -24.60 3.12
CA LEU A 92 5.86 -24.76 1.70
C LEU A 92 4.53 -25.50 1.53
N VAL A 93 3.63 -24.95 0.71
CA VAL A 93 2.34 -25.55 0.40
C VAL A 93 2.09 -25.51 -1.10
N VAL A 94 1.24 -26.41 -1.59
CA VAL A 94 0.78 -26.39 -2.98
C VAL A 94 -0.45 -25.49 -3.09
N ASP A 95 -0.42 -24.60 -4.08
CA ASP A 95 -1.55 -23.80 -4.51
C ASP A 95 -1.64 -23.88 -6.04
N GLU A 96 -2.74 -24.43 -6.54
CA GLU A 96 -2.90 -24.79 -7.95
C GLU A 96 -1.73 -25.70 -8.44
N GLU A 97 -0.96 -25.23 -9.43
CA GLU A 97 0.21 -25.93 -10.01
C GLU A 97 1.55 -25.31 -9.57
N LYS A 98 1.59 -24.67 -8.40
CA LYS A 98 2.78 -24.00 -7.86
C LYS A 98 2.98 -24.33 -6.39
N ILE A 99 4.20 -24.11 -5.94
CA ILE A 99 4.58 -24.12 -4.54
C ILE A 99 4.60 -22.68 -4.04
N VAL A 100 3.97 -22.44 -2.91
CA VAL A 100 4.00 -21.16 -2.21
C VAL A 100 4.89 -21.27 -0.98
N ALA A 101 5.89 -20.42 -0.89
CA ALA A 101 6.73 -20.27 0.29
C ALA A 101 6.10 -19.27 1.26
N ILE A 102 5.86 -19.71 2.48
CA ILE A 102 5.25 -18.95 3.56
C ILE A 102 6.25 -18.85 4.70
N ASN A 103 6.51 -17.64 5.17
CA ASN A 103 7.28 -17.40 6.38
C ASN A 103 6.33 -17.29 7.58
N ILE A 104 6.58 -18.06 8.63
CA ILE A 104 5.82 -18.00 9.89
C ILE A 104 6.74 -17.42 10.96
N LEU A 105 6.30 -16.31 11.58
CA LEU A 105 7.09 -15.59 12.57
C LEU A 105 6.21 -14.78 13.53
N PRO A 106 6.76 -14.34 14.69
CA PRO A 106 6.07 -13.42 15.60
C PRO A 106 5.74 -12.07 14.93
N VAL A 107 4.59 -11.48 15.30
CA VAL A 107 4.12 -10.21 14.74
C VAL A 107 5.12 -9.07 14.89
N GLU A 108 5.81 -8.97 16.04
CA GLU A 108 6.75 -7.85 16.26
C GLU A 108 8.01 -7.97 15.38
N GLU A 109 8.44 -9.17 15.05
CA GLU A 109 9.52 -9.40 14.08
C GLU A 109 9.09 -9.01 12.65
N TYR A 110 7.88 -9.42 12.25
CA TYR A 110 7.29 -8.99 10.98
C TYR A 110 7.25 -7.46 10.88
N LEU A 111 6.72 -6.78 11.91
CA LEU A 111 6.61 -5.33 11.93
C LEU A 111 7.98 -4.63 11.88
N THR A 112 9.00 -5.19 12.51
CA THR A 112 10.37 -4.67 12.42
C THR A 112 10.87 -4.68 10.99
N SER A 113 10.60 -5.74 10.24
CA SER A 113 10.94 -5.80 8.81
C SER A 113 10.10 -4.82 7.98
N VAL A 114 8.77 -4.79 8.18
CA VAL A 114 7.88 -3.88 7.44
C VAL A 114 8.31 -2.42 7.61
N ILE A 115 8.51 -1.97 8.85
CA ILE A 115 8.87 -0.59 9.14
C ILE A 115 10.26 -0.25 8.58
N SER A 116 11.22 -1.19 8.65
CA SER A 116 12.53 -1.02 8.04
C SER A 116 12.50 -1.00 6.51
N SER A 117 11.48 -1.58 5.90
CA SER A 117 11.27 -1.58 4.44
C SER A 117 10.52 -0.34 3.95
N GLU A 118 9.66 0.23 4.80
CA GLU A 118 8.84 1.41 4.51
C GLU A 118 9.53 2.73 4.89
N MET A 119 10.34 2.74 5.96
CA MET A 119 10.95 3.91 6.57
C MET A 119 12.47 3.84 6.55
N ASN A 120 13.12 5.00 6.47
CA ASN A 120 14.58 5.09 6.54
C ASN A 120 15.07 5.00 8.01
N ALA A 121 16.33 4.59 8.18
CA ALA A 121 17.03 4.55 9.45
C ALA A 121 17.08 5.90 10.20
N ASN A 122 16.97 7.01 9.47
CA ASN A 122 17.05 8.37 9.99
C ASN A 122 15.70 8.96 10.42
N SER A 123 14.61 8.14 10.38
CA SER A 123 13.29 8.58 10.80
C SER A 123 13.25 8.91 12.29
N SER A 124 12.45 9.91 12.65
CA SER A 124 12.26 10.26 14.07
C SER A 124 11.64 9.08 14.83
N MET A 125 11.99 8.91 16.10
CA MET A 125 11.46 7.85 16.96
C MET A 125 9.93 7.88 17.02
N GLU A 126 9.34 9.08 17.08
CA GLU A 126 7.89 9.24 17.17
C GLU A 126 7.17 8.85 15.86
N LEU A 127 7.76 9.14 14.70
CA LEU A 127 7.26 8.64 13.42
C LEU A 127 7.30 7.11 13.36
N LEU A 128 8.43 6.50 13.76
CA LEU A 128 8.58 5.03 13.76
C LEU A 128 7.59 4.35 14.69
N LYS A 129 7.38 4.91 15.90
CA LYS A 129 6.35 4.42 16.84
C LYS A 129 4.94 4.53 16.28
N ALA A 130 4.59 5.69 15.69
CA ALA A 130 3.30 5.89 15.04
C ALA A 130 3.08 4.86 13.93
N HIS A 131 4.07 4.67 13.07
CA HIS A 131 3.99 3.73 11.96
C HIS A 131 3.90 2.27 12.44
N ALA A 132 4.60 1.90 13.53
CA ALA A 132 4.49 0.58 14.15
C ALA A 132 3.06 0.28 14.63
N VAL A 133 2.40 1.25 15.29
CA VAL A 133 1.00 1.09 15.74
C VAL A 133 0.04 1.03 14.56
N VAL A 134 0.23 1.86 13.53
CA VAL A 134 -0.58 1.85 12.30
C VAL A 134 -0.47 0.51 11.58
N SER A 135 0.74 0.06 11.29
CA SER A 135 1.00 -1.18 10.56
C SER A 135 0.45 -2.40 11.31
N ARG A 136 0.60 -2.42 12.65
CA ARG A 136 0.05 -3.47 13.51
C ARG A 136 -1.47 -3.45 13.50
N SER A 137 -2.10 -2.29 13.59
CA SER A 137 -3.56 -2.14 13.58
C SER A 137 -4.14 -2.59 12.25
N TRP A 138 -3.55 -2.15 11.15
CA TRP A 138 -3.93 -2.58 9.82
C TRP A 138 -3.86 -4.11 9.68
N LEU A 139 -2.74 -4.71 10.05
CA LEU A 139 -2.52 -6.17 9.98
C LEU A 139 -3.63 -6.94 10.70
N PHE A 140 -3.90 -6.59 11.96
CA PHE A 140 -4.92 -7.29 12.74
C PHE A 140 -6.33 -7.05 12.23
N ALA A 141 -6.66 -5.84 11.75
CA ALA A 141 -7.94 -5.56 11.11
C ALA A 141 -8.15 -6.43 9.87
N GLN A 142 -7.09 -6.65 9.07
CA GLN A 142 -7.16 -7.52 7.91
C GLN A 142 -7.37 -9.00 8.29
N ILE A 143 -6.67 -9.47 9.31
CA ILE A 143 -6.84 -10.85 9.82
C ILE A 143 -8.26 -11.06 10.37
N GLU A 144 -8.83 -10.08 11.11
CA GLU A 144 -10.20 -10.15 11.61
C GLU A 144 -11.22 -10.12 10.44
N LYS A 145 -11.04 -9.24 9.45
CA LYS A 145 -11.90 -9.17 8.25
C LYS A 145 -11.94 -10.52 7.53
N ARG A 146 -10.78 -11.14 7.32
CA ARG A 146 -10.70 -12.47 6.68
C ARG A 146 -11.44 -13.55 7.48
N LYS A 147 -11.23 -13.60 8.80
CA LYS A 147 -11.94 -14.56 9.67
C LYS A 147 -13.45 -14.39 9.62
N ALA A 148 -13.94 -13.16 9.51
CA ALA A 148 -15.37 -12.86 9.41
C ALA A 148 -15.98 -13.24 8.04
N LEU A 149 -15.16 -13.32 6.98
CA LEU A 149 -15.57 -13.70 5.63
C LEU A 149 -15.44 -15.20 5.37
N SER A 150 -14.59 -15.92 6.12
CA SER A 150 -14.41 -17.36 5.99
C SER A 150 -15.74 -18.09 6.33
N GLY A 151 -16.35 -18.70 5.32
CA GLY A 151 -17.64 -19.41 5.43
C GLY A 151 -18.82 -18.69 4.76
N LYS A 152 -18.62 -17.57 4.08
CA LYS A 152 -19.65 -16.95 3.23
C LYS A 152 -19.29 -17.21 1.76
N ASP A 153 -20.13 -18.00 1.09
CA ASP A 153 -20.04 -18.33 -0.35
C ASP A 153 -20.50 -17.16 -1.27
N GLU A 154 -20.56 -15.94 -0.77
CA GLU A 154 -20.91 -14.78 -1.58
C GLU A 154 -19.65 -14.30 -2.32
N GLY A 155 -19.60 -14.54 -3.63
CA GLY A 155 -18.57 -14.02 -4.50
C GLY A 155 -18.46 -12.50 -4.34
N PHE A 156 -17.30 -12.05 -3.86
CA PHE A 156 -17.02 -10.65 -3.61
C PHE A 156 -16.67 -9.98 -4.95
N PHE A 157 -17.58 -9.12 -5.43
CA PHE A 157 -17.30 -8.34 -6.64
C PHE A 157 -16.64 -7.02 -6.25
N SER A 158 -15.38 -6.85 -6.63
CA SER A 158 -14.63 -5.60 -6.48
C SER A 158 -14.86 -4.59 -7.60
N PHE A 159 -15.99 -4.70 -8.30
CA PHE A 159 -16.38 -3.77 -9.37
C PHE A 159 -17.88 -3.71 -9.61
N THR A 160 -18.32 -2.59 -10.18
CA THR A 160 -19.63 -2.45 -10.83
C THR A 160 -19.40 -2.08 -12.28
N LYS A 161 -20.17 -2.68 -13.20
CA LYS A 161 -20.06 -2.43 -14.64
C LYS A 161 -21.44 -2.22 -15.25
N THR A 162 -21.60 -1.13 -15.97
CA THR A 162 -22.77 -0.81 -16.78
C THR A 162 -22.37 -0.57 -18.24
N LYS A 163 -23.30 -0.12 -19.08
CA LYS A 163 -22.98 0.31 -20.45
C LYS A 163 -22.17 1.61 -20.50
N GLU A 164 -22.22 2.43 -19.45
CA GLU A 164 -21.66 3.77 -19.42
C GLU A 164 -20.54 3.96 -18.40
N GLU A 165 -20.38 3.03 -17.45
CA GLU A 165 -19.36 3.14 -16.42
C GLU A 165 -18.78 1.78 -16.01
N TYR A 166 -17.51 1.81 -15.58
CA TYR A 166 -16.79 0.73 -14.92
C TYR A 166 -16.11 1.29 -13.67
N ILE A 167 -16.68 0.96 -12.51
CA ILE A 167 -16.17 1.38 -11.22
C ILE A 167 -15.52 0.17 -10.57
N ARG A 168 -14.19 0.22 -10.42
CA ARG A 168 -13.38 -0.86 -9.84
C ARG A 168 -12.62 -0.35 -8.63
N TRP A 169 -12.64 -1.13 -7.57
CA TRP A 169 -11.73 -0.97 -6.44
C TRP A 169 -10.84 -2.18 -6.33
N TYR A 170 -9.63 -1.95 -5.87
CA TYR A 170 -8.64 -2.99 -5.65
C TYR A 170 -8.70 -3.36 -4.18
N ASP A 171 -9.74 -4.15 -3.82
CA ASP A 171 -9.76 -4.81 -2.53
C ASP A 171 -8.79 -5.98 -2.59
N ARG A 172 -8.44 -6.51 -1.44
CA ARG A 172 -7.50 -7.61 -1.36
C ARG A 172 -8.04 -8.80 -2.13
N GLU A 173 -7.25 -9.29 -3.05
CA GLU A 173 -7.38 -10.65 -3.54
C GLU A 173 -7.21 -11.53 -2.31
N ASP A 174 -8.24 -12.30 -1.95
CA ASP A 174 -8.24 -13.06 -0.72
C ASP A 174 -7.09 -14.05 -0.70
N HIS A 175 -6.10 -13.76 0.13
CA HIS A 175 -5.09 -14.74 0.47
C HIS A 175 -5.73 -15.84 1.31
N THR A 176 -6.00 -16.98 0.70
CA THR A 176 -6.68 -18.09 1.38
C THR A 176 -5.74 -18.95 2.22
N ILE A 177 -4.45 -18.98 1.86
CA ILE A 177 -3.43 -19.89 2.43
C ILE A 177 -2.43 -19.21 3.37
N PHE A 178 -2.39 -17.89 3.42
CA PHE A 178 -1.55 -17.09 4.34
C PHE A 178 -2.27 -15.80 4.77
N ASP A 179 -1.74 -15.10 5.77
CA ASP A 179 -2.38 -13.92 6.33
C ASP A 179 -2.19 -12.67 5.49
N VAL A 180 -0.97 -12.43 5.02
CA VAL A 180 -0.56 -11.29 4.20
C VAL A 180 0.51 -11.73 3.21
N CYS A 181 0.65 -11.03 2.07
CA CYS A 181 1.80 -11.21 1.17
C CYS A 181 2.94 -10.26 1.57
N ALA A 182 4.12 -10.52 1.00
CA ALA A 182 5.32 -9.73 1.24
C ALA A 182 5.41 -8.45 0.38
N ASP A 183 4.52 -8.28 -0.60
CA ASP A 183 4.55 -7.19 -1.58
C ASP A 183 3.69 -5.98 -1.14
N ASP A 184 3.83 -4.88 -1.87
CA ASP A 184 3.11 -3.60 -1.67
C ASP A 184 1.58 -3.71 -1.68
N HIS A 185 1.03 -4.81 -2.17
CA HIS A 185 -0.40 -5.13 -2.08
C HIS A 185 -0.87 -5.19 -0.61
N CYS A 186 -0.07 -5.76 0.29
CA CYS A 186 -0.32 -5.78 1.73
C CYS A 186 0.54 -4.73 2.43
N GLN A 187 1.69 -5.12 2.92
CA GLN A 187 2.73 -4.26 3.49
C GLN A 187 4.07 -4.82 3.05
N ARG A 188 4.99 -3.95 2.63
CA ARG A 188 6.30 -4.37 2.14
C ARG A 188 7.08 -5.10 3.23
N TYR A 189 7.27 -6.41 3.06
CA TYR A 189 8.00 -7.28 3.96
C TYR A 189 9.20 -7.89 3.24
N GLN A 190 10.41 -7.66 3.74
CA GLN A 190 11.66 -8.12 3.11
C GLN A 190 12.56 -8.93 4.07
N GLY A 191 11.92 -9.60 5.04
CA GLY A 191 12.63 -10.40 6.02
C GLY A 191 13.64 -9.61 6.84
N ILE A 192 14.68 -10.30 7.35
CA ILE A 192 15.76 -9.68 8.11
C ILE A 192 16.79 -8.98 7.22
N THR A 193 16.70 -9.12 5.91
CA THR A 193 17.57 -8.42 4.93
C THR A 193 17.55 -6.90 5.13
N LYS A 194 16.40 -6.35 5.50
CA LYS A 194 16.19 -4.92 5.75
C LYS A 194 16.08 -4.57 7.24
N ALA A 195 15.83 -5.53 8.11
CA ALA A 195 15.62 -5.34 9.55
C ALA A 195 16.93 -5.09 10.34
N THR A 196 17.85 -4.29 9.80
CA THR A 196 19.17 -4.04 10.37
C THR A 196 19.22 -2.81 11.30
N ASN A 197 18.12 -2.06 11.42
CA ASN A 197 18.10 -0.80 12.16
C ASN A 197 17.63 -0.99 13.62
N ALA A 198 18.54 -0.78 14.56
CA ALA A 198 18.25 -0.85 16.00
C ALA A 198 17.15 0.15 16.45
N THR A 199 17.07 1.34 15.84
CA THR A 199 16.07 2.36 16.17
C THR A 199 14.65 1.89 15.82
N VAL A 200 14.49 1.18 14.70
CA VAL A 200 13.21 0.58 14.32
C VAL A 200 12.80 -0.50 15.33
N ALA A 201 13.71 -1.41 15.67
CA ALA A 201 13.45 -2.44 16.65
C ALA A 201 13.06 -1.86 18.04
N GLU A 202 13.68 -0.76 18.45
CA GLU A 202 13.34 -0.02 19.66
C GLU A 202 11.93 0.58 19.59
N ALA A 203 11.56 1.22 18.47
CA ALA A 203 10.23 1.80 18.27
C ALA A 203 9.12 0.73 18.30
N VAL A 204 9.33 -0.40 17.63
CA VAL A 204 8.42 -1.55 17.63
C VAL A 204 8.27 -2.10 19.05
N LYS A 205 9.37 -2.33 19.76
CA LYS A 205 9.39 -2.78 21.15
C LYS A 205 8.68 -1.80 22.10
N ALA A 206 8.90 -0.49 21.96
CA ALA A 206 8.29 0.54 22.79
C ALA A 206 6.75 0.61 22.62
N THR A 207 6.25 0.22 21.45
CA THR A 207 4.83 0.19 21.13
C THR A 207 4.24 -1.22 21.10
N ARG A 208 4.98 -2.21 21.62
CA ARG A 208 4.58 -3.63 21.56
C ARG A 208 3.15 -3.88 21.98
N GLY A 209 2.38 -4.53 21.11
CA GLY A 209 0.98 -4.88 21.34
C GLY A 209 0.01 -3.70 21.34
N ARG A 210 0.44 -2.45 21.03
CA ARG A 210 -0.47 -1.29 20.96
C ARG A 210 -1.17 -1.23 19.60
N LEU A 211 -2.49 -1.05 19.62
CA LEU A 211 -3.38 -0.95 18.46
C LEU A 211 -4.24 0.30 18.53
N LEU A 212 -4.64 0.80 17.37
CA LEU A 212 -5.71 1.77 17.22
C LEU A 212 -7.06 1.04 17.29
N MET A 213 -7.94 1.53 18.15
CA MET A 213 -9.28 0.99 18.37
C MET A 213 -10.32 2.08 18.18
N TYR A 214 -11.45 1.74 17.60
CA TYR A 214 -12.64 2.58 17.53
C TYR A 214 -13.89 1.75 17.82
N ASP A 215 -14.72 2.18 18.75
CA ASP A 215 -15.92 1.46 19.17
C ASP A 215 -15.64 -0.04 19.46
N LYS A 216 -14.58 -0.31 20.24
CA LYS A 216 -14.11 -1.65 20.65
C LYS A 216 -13.63 -2.55 19.50
N LYS A 217 -13.53 -2.04 18.28
CA LYS A 217 -12.99 -2.77 17.11
C LYS A 217 -11.62 -2.24 16.74
N ILE A 218 -10.80 -3.09 16.16
CA ILE A 218 -9.50 -2.70 15.62
C ILE A 218 -9.71 -1.85 14.38
N CYS A 219 -9.02 -0.69 14.30
CA CYS A 219 -9.10 0.18 13.15
C CYS A 219 -8.39 -0.42 11.94
N ASP A 220 -9.03 -0.40 10.77
CA ASP A 220 -8.35 -0.57 9.47
C ASP A 220 -7.51 0.68 9.20
N ALA A 221 -6.32 0.71 9.80
CA ALA A 221 -5.47 1.89 9.87
C ALA A 221 -4.67 2.09 8.58
N ARG A 222 -5.30 2.72 7.58
CA ARG A 222 -4.69 3.01 6.28
C ARG A 222 -3.67 4.15 6.38
N TYR A 223 -2.67 4.13 5.50
CA TYR A 223 -1.67 5.19 5.38
C TYR A 223 -1.23 5.38 3.92
N SER A 224 -0.77 6.56 3.58
CA SER A 224 -0.27 6.89 2.25
C SER A 224 0.90 7.86 2.31
N LYS A 225 1.66 7.96 1.23
CA LYS A 225 2.86 8.80 1.15
C LYS A 225 2.57 10.27 1.45
N CYS A 226 1.59 10.87 0.74
CA CYS A 226 1.23 12.29 0.89
C CYS A 226 -0.26 12.52 0.65
N CYS A 227 -0.97 13.11 1.63
CA CYS A 227 -2.39 13.42 1.49
C CYS A 227 -2.67 14.60 0.56
N GLY A 228 -1.69 15.49 0.33
CA GLY A 228 -1.87 16.72 -0.47
C GLY A 228 -2.55 17.86 0.28
N GLY A 229 -2.56 17.79 1.63
CA GLY A 229 -3.13 18.79 2.55
C GLY A 229 -4.51 18.44 3.08
N ALA A 230 -5.18 17.43 2.53
CA ALA A 230 -6.44 16.89 3.01
C ALA A 230 -6.45 15.37 2.87
N THR A 231 -6.90 14.67 3.93
CA THR A 231 -7.04 13.21 3.87
C THR A 231 -8.34 12.81 3.17
N GLU A 232 -8.36 11.62 2.58
CA GLU A 232 -9.51 11.06 1.88
C GLU A 232 -10.29 10.10 2.79
N GLU A 233 -11.54 9.81 2.43
CA GLU A 233 -12.38 8.83 3.09
C GLU A 233 -12.27 7.46 2.40
N PHE A 234 -12.39 6.38 3.18
CA PHE A 234 -12.16 5.02 2.75
C PHE A 234 -13.04 4.61 1.56
N GLU A 235 -14.33 4.91 1.62
CA GLU A 235 -15.33 4.54 0.60
C GLU A 235 -15.09 5.13 -0.77
N ASN A 236 -14.25 6.16 -0.87
CA ASN A 236 -13.87 6.76 -2.14
C ASN A 236 -12.75 5.98 -2.86
N CYS A 237 -12.01 5.16 -2.12
CA CYS A 237 -10.89 4.37 -2.65
C CYS A 237 -11.24 2.87 -2.79
N TRP A 238 -12.02 2.32 -1.86
CA TRP A 238 -12.37 0.89 -1.79
C TRP A 238 -13.89 0.66 -1.80
N GLU A 239 -14.35 -0.39 -1.12
CA GLU A 239 -15.77 -0.71 -0.98
C GLU A 239 -16.54 0.42 -0.28
N ASN A 240 -17.85 0.47 -0.48
CA ASN A 240 -18.71 1.52 0.08
C ASN A 240 -19.00 1.28 1.57
N THR A 241 -17.95 1.37 2.38
CA THR A 241 -18.00 1.24 3.84
C THR A 241 -17.45 2.50 4.48
N HIS A 242 -18.26 3.17 5.31
CA HIS A 242 -17.84 4.37 6.02
C HIS A 242 -17.18 4.01 7.36
N TYR A 243 -15.95 4.49 7.56
CA TYR A 243 -15.22 4.39 8.82
C TYR A 243 -15.07 5.78 9.46
N PRO A 244 -15.80 6.10 10.57
CA PRO A 244 -15.76 7.44 11.18
C PRO A 244 -14.36 7.91 11.58
N TYR A 245 -13.47 6.99 11.96
CA TYR A 245 -12.09 7.29 12.30
C TYR A 245 -11.18 7.59 11.09
N LEU A 246 -11.64 7.31 9.86
CA LEU A 246 -10.98 7.66 8.59
C LEU A 246 -11.66 8.84 7.88
N SER A 247 -12.39 9.67 8.65
CA SER A 247 -13.00 10.89 8.11
C SER A 247 -11.94 11.88 7.61
N SER A 248 -12.27 12.62 6.58
CA SER A 248 -11.39 13.62 6.00
C SER A 248 -11.04 14.73 6.99
N ILE A 249 -9.78 15.11 7.01
CA ILE A 249 -9.25 16.21 7.81
C ILE A 249 -8.37 17.13 6.96
N ARG A 250 -8.28 18.39 7.36
CA ARG A 250 -7.21 19.27 6.91
C ARG A 250 -5.93 18.90 7.66
N ASP A 251 -4.86 18.65 6.94
CA ASP A 251 -3.56 18.19 7.47
C ASP A 251 -2.71 19.40 7.91
N THR A 252 -3.17 20.11 8.95
CA THR A 252 -2.51 21.28 9.52
C THR A 252 -2.50 21.22 11.04
N ASP A 253 -1.74 22.12 11.66
CA ASP A 253 -1.74 22.29 13.10
C ASP A 253 -3.15 22.62 13.61
N LYS A 254 -3.54 22.00 14.71
CA LYS A 254 -4.85 22.24 15.34
C LYS A 254 -5.02 23.70 15.80
N GLU A 255 -3.92 24.36 16.15
CA GLU A 255 -3.93 25.76 16.57
C GLU A 255 -4.34 26.71 15.44
N GLU A 256 -4.08 26.36 14.19
CA GLU A 256 -4.50 27.13 13.02
C GLU A 256 -6.02 27.14 12.82
N ASN A 257 -6.74 26.15 13.37
CA ASN A 257 -8.20 25.96 13.33
C ASN A 257 -8.87 26.36 11.99
N LEU A 258 -8.18 26.04 10.90
CA LEU A 258 -8.65 26.39 9.57
C LEU A 258 -9.62 25.30 9.06
N PRO A 259 -10.83 25.67 8.61
CA PRO A 259 -11.77 24.69 8.08
C PRO A 259 -11.24 24.06 6.78
N LEU A 260 -11.58 22.79 6.54
CA LEU A 260 -11.41 22.16 5.24
C LEU A 260 -12.53 22.66 4.32
N PRO A 261 -12.21 23.24 3.14
CA PRO A 261 -13.22 23.56 2.14
C PRO A 261 -13.95 22.29 1.65
N ASP A 262 -15.12 22.46 1.08
CA ASP A 262 -15.87 21.36 0.45
C ASP A 262 -15.22 20.97 -0.90
N LEU A 263 -14.16 20.14 -0.83
CA LEU A 263 -13.39 19.72 -2.01
C LEU A 263 -14.12 18.70 -2.89
N THR A 264 -15.36 18.32 -2.53
CA THR A 264 -16.24 17.54 -3.42
C THR A 264 -16.74 18.40 -4.58
N LYS A 265 -16.67 19.74 -4.42
CA LYS A 265 -17.01 20.72 -5.48
C LYS A 265 -15.80 21.00 -6.34
N GLU A 266 -15.98 20.91 -7.65
CA GLU A 266 -14.91 21.07 -8.64
C GLU A 266 -14.14 22.40 -8.47
N GLU A 267 -14.85 23.51 -8.31
CA GLU A 267 -14.24 24.84 -8.16
C GLU A 267 -13.37 24.97 -6.90
N GLU A 268 -13.81 24.37 -5.79
CA GLU A 268 -13.05 24.36 -4.53
C GLU A 268 -11.84 23.42 -4.63
N ALA A 269 -12.00 22.24 -5.25
CA ALA A 269 -10.91 21.32 -5.48
C ALA A 269 -9.83 21.93 -6.40
N GLU A 270 -10.24 22.58 -7.49
CA GLU A 270 -9.32 23.29 -8.39
C GLU A 270 -8.57 24.40 -7.63
N ARG A 271 -9.30 25.22 -6.87
CA ARG A 271 -8.69 26.29 -6.05
C ARG A 271 -7.69 25.73 -5.06
N TRP A 272 -8.01 24.63 -4.37
CA TRP A 272 -7.15 23.95 -3.40
C TRP A 272 -5.87 23.44 -4.04
N ILE A 273 -6.00 22.73 -5.16
CA ILE A 273 -4.86 22.15 -5.88
C ILE A 273 -3.92 23.27 -6.39
N ARG A 274 -4.47 24.31 -7.00
CA ARG A 274 -3.68 25.41 -7.60
C ARG A 274 -3.07 26.34 -6.55
N LYS A 275 -3.78 26.63 -5.46
CA LYS A 275 -3.28 27.54 -4.40
C LYS A 275 -2.28 26.90 -3.46
N ALA A 276 -2.22 25.58 -3.40
CA ALA A 276 -1.32 24.82 -2.54
C ALA A 276 -1.26 25.38 -1.10
N PRO A 277 -2.37 25.37 -0.33
CA PRO A 277 -2.39 25.96 1.01
C PRO A 277 -1.46 25.18 1.96
N LYS A 278 -0.86 25.85 2.93
CA LYS A 278 0.03 25.26 3.92
C LYS A 278 -0.57 24.02 4.58
N SER A 279 0.27 23.01 4.80
CA SER A 279 -0.06 21.73 5.38
C SER A 279 1.18 21.12 6.02
N PHE A 280 1.05 20.14 6.91
CA PHE A 280 2.19 19.39 7.41
C PHE A 280 2.98 18.73 6.27
N CYS A 281 2.30 18.19 5.28
CA CYS A 281 2.96 17.54 4.14
C CYS A 281 3.44 18.51 3.04
N ASP A 282 3.28 19.83 3.22
CA ASP A 282 3.85 20.86 2.34
C ASP A 282 5.32 21.10 2.70
N THR A 283 6.19 20.18 2.30
CA THR A 283 7.62 20.24 2.56
C THR A 283 8.46 19.80 1.36
N HIS A 284 9.56 20.51 1.14
CA HIS A 284 10.64 20.13 0.20
C HIS A 284 11.94 19.84 0.94
N ASP A 285 11.90 19.77 2.28
CA ASP A 285 13.06 19.47 3.10
C ASP A 285 13.51 18.02 2.86
N LYS A 286 14.65 17.88 2.19
CA LYS A 286 15.25 16.58 1.85
C LYS A 286 15.55 15.72 3.08
N LYS A 287 15.88 16.34 4.23
CA LYS A 287 16.11 15.61 5.48
C LYS A 287 14.83 14.93 5.95
N ILE A 288 13.68 15.64 5.88
CA ILE A 288 12.38 15.09 6.24
C ILE A 288 11.94 14.05 5.24
N LEU A 289 12.01 14.37 3.94
CA LEU A 289 11.58 13.46 2.87
C LEU A 289 12.41 12.16 2.87
N SER A 290 13.70 12.23 3.17
CA SER A 290 14.57 11.04 3.25
C SER A 290 14.16 10.06 4.35
N GLN A 291 13.36 10.48 5.35
CA GLN A 291 12.87 9.57 6.40
C GLN A 291 11.86 8.54 5.88
N ILE A 292 11.11 8.90 4.85
CA ILE A 292 9.99 8.10 4.33
C ILE A 292 10.19 7.65 2.88
N LEU A 293 11.31 8.01 2.27
CA LEU A 293 11.63 7.67 0.89
C LEU A 293 12.71 6.61 0.86
N ASN A 294 12.44 5.52 0.19
CA ASN A 294 13.46 4.59 -0.27
C ASN A 294 14.31 5.25 -1.36
N ASN A 295 15.50 4.72 -1.62
CA ASN A 295 16.44 5.30 -2.58
C ASN A 295 15.86 5.56 -3.98
N TYR A 296 14.81 4.83 -4.37
CA TYR A 296 14.14 4.93 -5.69
C TYR A 296 13.19 6.13 -5.81
N ASP A 297 12.64 6.62 -4.69
CA ASP A 297 11.69 7.74 -4.66
C ASP A 297 12.38 9.09 -4.39
N GLN A 298 13.71 9.11 -4.26
CA GLN A 298 14.47 10.33 -3.93
C GLN A 298 14.74 11.24 -5.12
N GLU A 299 14.31 10.88 -6.33
CA GLU A 299 14.51 11.65 -7.55
C GLU A 299 13.64 12.91 -7.62
N THR A 300 12.55 12.97 -6.84
CA THR A 300 11.64 14.12 -6.79
C THR A 300 11.37 14.60 -5.38
N THR A 301 11.02 15.87 -5.24
CA THR A 301 10.49 16.47 -4.01
C THR A 301 9.03 16.93 -4.16
N ASP A 302 8.40 16.64 -5.30
CA ASP A 302 7.10 17.18 -5.70
C ASP A 302 5.92 16.32 -5.22
N PHE A 303 5.98 15.84 -3.97
CA PHE A 303 4.93 15.00 -3.38
C PHE A 303 3.67 15.77 -3.04
N TYR A 304 3.81 17.03 -2.60
CA TYR A 304 2.69 17.87 -2.20
C TYR A 304 1.89 18.37 -3.41
N ARG A 305 2.61 18.80 -4.46
CA ARG A 305 2.04 19.24 -5.74
C ARG A 305 2.90 18.71 -6.88
N TRP A 306 2.24 18.26 -7.94
CA TRP A 306 2.90 17.67 -9.09
C TRP A 306 2.25 18.09 -10.40
N LYS A 307 2.96 17.93 -11.52
CA LYS A 307 2.46 18.13 -12.87
C LYS A 307 2.91 17.01 -13.78
N VAL A 308 1.98 16.55 -14.64
CA VAL A 308 2.26 15.61 -15.73
C VAL A 308 1.72 16.19 -17.01
N ARG A 309 2.46 16.03 -18.09
CA ARG A 309 2.08 16.49 -19.43
C ARG A 309 1.97 15.29 -20.36
N TYR A 310 0.94 15.30 -21.17
CA TYR A 310 0.73 14.34 -22.25
C TYR A 310 0.42 15.08 -23.54
N THR A 311 0.98 14.61 -24.66
CA THR A 311 0.46 14.93 -25.98
C THR A 311 -0.85 14.17 -26.21
N GLN A 312 -1.64 14.58 -27.19
CA GLN A 312 -2.86 13.88 -27.60
C GLN A 312 -2.58 12.40 -27.86
N THR A 313 -1.54 12.11 -28.65
CA THR A 313 -1.18 10.75 -29.04
C THR A 313 -0.78 9.89 -27.82
N GLU A 314 0.05 10.43 -26.93
CA GLU A 314 0.47 9.71 -25.70
C GLU A 314 -0.73 9.39 -24.80
N LEU A 315 -1.63 10.36 -24.58
CA LEU A 315 -2.80 10.13 -23.72
C LEU A 315 -3.79 9.14 -24.32
N ALA A 316 -4.08 9.25 -25.61
CA ALA A 316 -4.98 8.33 -26.30
C ALA A 316 -4.44 6.90 -26.30
N GLU A 317 -3.16 6.71 -26.58
CA GLU A 317 -2.49 5.40 -26.55
C GLU A 317 -2.46 4.80 -25.16
N LEU A 318 -2.17 5.60 -24.15
CA LEU A 318 -2.13 5.19 -22.74
C LEU A 318 -3.51 4.69 -22.28
N ILE A 319 -4.56 5.46 -22.55
CA ILE A 319 -5.94 5.09 -22.22
C ILE A 319 -6.35 3.83 -22.97
N ARG A 320 -6.06 3.73 -24.28
CA ARG A 320 -6.36 2.57 -25.11
C ARG A 320 -5.69 1.30 -24.55
N THR A 321 -4.41 1.39 -24.21
CA THR A 321 -3.62 0.28 -23.68
C THR A 321 -4.15 -0.19 -22.34
N ASN A 322 -4.43 0.74 -21.42
CA ASN A 322 -4.80 0.41 -20.05
C ASN A 322 -6.28 0.02 -19.90
N THR A 323 -7.17 0.53 -20.77
CA THR A 323 -8.61 0.15 -20.75
C THR A 323 -8.96 -0.98 -21.72
N LYS A 324 -8.03 -1.36 -22.62
CA LYS A 324 -8.28 -2.28 -23.74
C LYS A 324 -9.44 -1.83 -24.64
N SER A 325 -9.64 -0.52 -24.77
CA SER A 325 -10.71 0.10 -25.55
C SER A 325 -10.20 1.32 -26.30
N ASP A 326 -10.63 1.47 -27.54
CA ASP A 326 -10.30 2.63 -28.37
C ASP A 326 -11.30 3.77 -28.10
N TYR A 327 -10.79 4.91 -27.71
CA TYR A 327 -11.57 6.14 -27.49
C TYR A 327 -11.43 7.12 -28.67
N GLY A 328 -10.56 6.83 -29.64
CA GLY A 328 -10.13 7.79 -30.64
C GLY A 328 -9.29 8.91 -30.02
N ASP A 329 -9.38 10.11 -30.57
CA ASP A 329 -8.75 11.29 -29.97
C ASP A 329 -9.49 11.68 -28.68
N ILE A 330 -8.73 12.00 -27.64
CA ILE A 330 -9.29 12.42 -26.36
C ILE A 330 -9.71 13.88 -26.43
N ILE A 331 -10.99 14.14 -26.17
CA ILE A 331 -11.57 15.48 -26.16
C ILE A 331 -11.52 16.08 -24.76
N ASP A 332 -11.81 15.25 -23.73
CA ASP A 332 -11.86 15.73 -22.35
C ASP A 332 -11.67 14.61 -21.33
N LEU A 333 -11.22 15.02 -20.14
CA LEU A 333 -11.18 14.22 -18.91
C LEU A 333 -12.01 14.99 -17.87
N ILE A 334 -13.25 14.55 -17.61
CA ILE A 334 -14.21 15.29 -16.78
C ILE A 334 -14.35 14.62 -15.42
N PRO A 335 -13.97 15.27 -14.31
CA PRO A 335 -14.30 14.81 -12.96
C PRO A 335 -15.82 14.77 -12.78
N VAL A 336 -16.39 13.57 -12.58
CA VAL A 336 -17.83 13.39 -12.33
C VAL A 336 -18.14 13.42 -10.84
N GLN A 337 -17.22 12.88 -10.04
CA GLN A 337 -17.34 12.85 -8.59
C GLN A 337 -15.96 12.97 -7.95
N ARG A 338 -15.88 13.81 -6.92
CA ARG A 338 -14.71 13.94 -6.04
C ARG A 338 -15.05 13.55 -4.61
N GLY A 339 -14.07 13.00 -3.91
CA GLY A 339 -14.10 12.85 -2.45
C GLY A 339 -13.69 14.14 -1.73
N PRO A 340 -13.81 14.17 -0.40
CA PRO A 340 -13.55 15.37 0.41
C PRO A 340 -12.07 15.80 0.46
N SER A 341 -11.14 15.02 -0.09
CA SER A 341 -9.74 15.45 -0.32
C SER A 341 -9.52 16.11 -1.69
N GLY A 342 -10.56 16.20 -2.53
CA GLY A 342 -10.46 16.62 -3.93
C GLY A 342 -10.04 15.49 -4.88
N ARG A 343 -9.81 14.25 -4.38
CA ARG A 343 -9.53 13.10 -5.25
C ARG A 343 -10.73 12.75 -6.09
N ILE A 344 -10.49 12.49 -7.37
CA ILE A 344 -11.53 12.07 -8.31
C ILE A 344 -11.85 10.60 -8.03
N CYS A 345 -13.14 10.33 -7.75
CA CYS A 345 -13.67 8.99 -7.51
C CYS A 345 -14.34 8.43 -8.78
N LYS A 346 -14.87 9.33 -9.63
CA LYS A 346 -15.38 8.98 -10.96
C LYS A 346 -14.86 9.99 -12.00
N LEU A 347 -14.22 9.46 -13.03
CA LEU A 347 -13.66 10.23 -14.15
C LEU A 347 -14.34 9.81 -15.45
N LYS A 348 -14.96 10.76 -16.16
CA LYS A 348 -15.49 10.54 -17.49
C LYS A 348 -14.41 10.87 -18.52
N ILE A 349 -14.06 9.88 -19.33
CA ILE A 349 -13.17 10.01 -20.49
C ILE A 349 -14.05 10.24 -21.71
N VAL A 350 -13.86 11.39 -22.37
CA VAL A 350 -14.59 11.76 -23.59
C VAL A 350 -13.62 11.68 -24.76
N GLY A 351 -13.89 10.80 -25.67
CA GLY A 351 -13.13 10.66 -26.92
C GLY A 351 -14.01 10.77 -28.15
N THR A 352 -13.41 10.84 -29.32
CA THR A 352 -14.13 10.94 -30.61
C THR A 352 -14.91 9.68 -30.96
N LEU A 353 -14.49 8.50 -30.48
CA LEU A 353 -15.11 7.22 -30.75
C LEU A 353 -15.92 6.69 -29.57
N LYS A 354 -15.55 7.06 -28.35
CA LYS A 354 -16.15 6.50 -27.14
C LYS A 354 -16.14 7.54 -26.01
N THR A 355 -17.23 7.55 -25.24
CA THR A 355 -17.31 8.22 -23.94
C THR A 355 -17.64 7.19 -22.88
N PHE A 356 -16.89 7.18 -21.78
CA PHE A 356 -17.05 6.19 -20.72
C PHE A 356 -16.53 6.70 -19.37
N THR A 357 -17.18 6.29 -18.28
CA THR A 357 -16.77 6.67 -16.92
C THR A 357 -16.02 5.55 -16.24
N ILE A 358 -14.89 5.87 -15.61
CA ILE A 358 -14.10 4.95 -14.80
C ILE A 358 -14.02 5.43 -13.35
N GLY A 359 -13.76 4.56 -12.41
CA GLY A 359 -13.53 4.79 -10.98
C GLY A 359 -13.13 3.46 -10.32
N LYS A 360 -12.59 3.41 -9.14
CA LYS A 360 -12.31 4.50 -8.18
C LYS A 360 -10.88 5.04 -8.34
N GLU A 361 -10.33 5.57 -7.24
CA GLU A 361 -9.05 6.28 -7.17
C GLU A 361 -7.92 5.51 -7.87
N MET A 362 -7.70 4.27 -7.51
CA MET A 362 -6.61 3.45 -8.05
C MET A 362 -6.82 3.12 -9.55
N GLU A 363 -8.06 2.86 -9.98
CA GLU A 363 -8.36 2.60 -11.40
C GLU A 363 -8.09 3.84 -12.27
N ILE A 364 -8.43 5.03 -11.78
CA ILE A 364 -8.12 6.30 -12.46
C ILE A 364 -6.61 6.47 -12.60
N ARG A 365 -5.85 6.24 -11.53
CA ARG A 365 -4.37 6.34 -11.54
C ARG A 365 -3.73 5.34 -12.50
N ARG A 366 -4.23 4.10 -12.51
CA ARG A 366 -3.76 3.04 -13.41
C ARG A 366 -4.00 3.37 -14.88
N VAL A 367 -5.17 3.91 -15.20
CA VAL A 367 -5.54 4.24 -16.59
C VAL A 367 -4.72 5.38 -17.15
N LEU A 368 -4.33 6.34 -16.32
CA LEU A 368 -3.64 7.56 -16.73
C LEU A 368 -2.11 7.52 -16.53
N SER A 369 -1.51 6.36 -16.39
CA SER A 369 -0.05 6.21 -16.27
C SER A 369 0.43 4.86 -16.76
N ASN A 370 1.68 4.75 -17.17
CA ASN A 370 2.33 3.47 -17.51
C ASN A 370 2.52 2.57 -16.29
N SER A 371 2.59 3.16 -15.09
CA SER A 371 2.53 2.46 -13.81
C SER A 371 1.30 2.92 -13.04
N HIS A 372 1.44 3.92 -12.18
CA HIS A 372 0.34 4.55 -11.45
C HIS A 372 0.57 6.05 -11.40
N LEU A 373 -0.45 6.85 -11.75
CA LEU A 373 -0.41 8.30 -11.55
C LEU A 373 -0.25 8.61 -10.05
N PHE A 374 0.39 9.68 -9.71
CA PHE A 374 0.75 10.02 -8.32
C PHE A 374 -0.43 10.02 -7.36
N SER A 375 -1.56 10.62 -7.78
CA SER A 375 -2.86 10.57 -7.08
C SER A 375 -3.99 10.81 -8.08
N SER A 376 -5.24 10.66 -7.65
CA SER A 376 -6.39 11.11 -8.44
C SER A 376 -6.88 12.52 -8.09
N ALA A 377 -6.17 13.24 -7.20
CA ALA A 377 -6.47 14.65 -6.92
C ALA A 377 -5.79 15.55 -7.94
N PHE A 378 -6.40 15.76 -9.07
CA PHE A 378 -5.85 16.61 -10.13
C PHE A 378 -6.92 17.44 -10.85
N VAL A 379 -6.46 18.47 -11.53
CA VAL A 379 -7.20 19.29 -12.51
C VAL A 379 -6.56 19.15 -13.87
N VAL A 380 -7.34 19.34 -14.92
CA VAL A 380 -6.93 19.12 -16.30
C VAL A 380 -6.95 20.45 -17.06
N ASP A 381 -5.79 20.88 -17.55
CA ASP A 381 -5.67 21.99 -18.49
C ASP A 381 -5.45 21.42 -19.90
N LYS A 382 -6.20 21.94 -20.85
CA LYS A 382 -6.09 21.59 -22.28
C LYS A 382 -5.30 22.68 -23.01
N GLY A 383 -4.21 22.27 -23.66
CA GLY A 383 -3.44 23.21 -24.52
C GLY A 383 -3.87 23.10 -25.95
N GLU A 384 -3.44 24.04 -26.77
CA GLU A 384 -3.69 24.18 -28.21
C GLU A 384 -4.78 23.27 -28.78
N VAL A 385 -5.92 23.83 -29.16
CA VAL A 385 -7.05 23.07 -29.73
C VAL A 385 -7.07 23.21 -31.24
N LYS A 386 -7.01 22.10 -31.99
CA LYS A 386 -7.14 22.03 -33.45
C LYS A 386 -8.39 21.26 -33.82
N GLU A 387 -9.29 21.83 -34.57
CA GLU A 387 -10.55 21.20 -35.00
C GLU A 387 -11.38 20.59 -33.84
N GLY A 388 -11.36 21.25 -32.68
CA GLY A 388 -12.05 20.78 -31.48
C GLY A 388 -11.29 19.73 -30.65
N ILE A 389 -10.11 19.33 -31.10
CA ILE A 389 -9.27 18.31 -30.46
C ILE A 389 -8.08 18.94 -29.75
N PRO A 390 -7.93 18.83 -28.43
CA PRO A 390 -6.76 19.28 -27.70
C PRO A 390 -5.50 18.57 -28.16
N GLN A 391 -4.41 19.29 -28.40
CA GLN A 391 -3.14 18.71 -28.83
C GLN A 391 -2.27 18.23 -27.64
N ASN A 392 -2.55 18.75 -26.46
CA ASN A 392 -1.87 18.33 -25.24
C ASN A 392 -2.76 18.54 -24.00
N PHE A 393 -2.43 17.80 -22.93
CA PHE A 393 -3.10 17.84 -21.65
C PHE A 393 -2.06 18.04 -20.55
N ILE A 394 -2.38 18.87 -19.58
CA ILE A 394 -1.57 19.09 -18.38
C ILE A 394 -2.41 18.71 -17.19
N LEU A 395 -1.98 17.68 -16.46
CA LEU A 395 -2.57 17.28 -15.19
C LEU A 395 -1.78 17.95 -14.08
N SER A 396 -2.40 18.85 -13.34
CA SER A 396 -1.82 19.48 -12.15
C SER A 396 -2.50 18.87 -10.92
N GLY A 397 -1.73 18.25 -10.02
CA GLY A 397 -2.31 17.48 -8.95
C GLY A 397 -1.69 17.71 -7.57
N ALA A 398 -2.29 17.05 -6.57
CA ALA A 398 -1.96 17.16 -5.17
C ALA A 398 -1.83 15.79 -4.50
N GLY A 399 -0.76 15.61 -3.72
CA GLY A 399 -0.53 14.41 -2.93
C GLY A 399 -0.05 13.21 -3.73
N TRP A 400 0.24 12.12 -3.01
CA TRP A 400 0.79 10.87 -3.55
C TRP A 400 0.18 9.67 -2.83
N GLY A 401 -0.51 8.81 -3.57
CA GLY A 401 -1.30 7.70 -3.06
C GLY A 401 -2.75 8.07 -2.77
N HIS A 402 -3.46 7.15 -2.17
CA HIS A 402 -4.91 7.24 -1.93
C HIS A 402 -5.33 8.32 -0.92
N GLY A 403 -4.43 8.75 -0.04
CA GLY A 403 -4.67 9.84 0.90
C GLY A 403 -5.51 9.50 2.15
N VAL A 404 -5.92 8.25 2.31
CA VAL A 404 -6.75 7.81 3.46
C VAL A 404 -5.89 7.54 4.69
N GLY A 405 -6.30 8.03 5.86
CA GLY A 405 -5.64 7.81 7.12
C GLY A 405 -4.33 8.60 7.27
N LEU A 406 -3.27 7.96 7.79
CA LEU A 406 -2.02 8.65 8.10
C LEU A 406 -1.28 9.08 6.82
N CYS A 407 -0.92 10.37 6.79
CA CYS A 407 -0.01 10.94 5.78
C CYS A 407 1.43 10.78 6.26
N GLN A 408 2.23 9.94 5.59
CA GLN A 408 3.60 9.66 6.02
C GLN A 408 4.49 10.92 6.07
N ILE A 409 4.41 11.79 5.04
CA ILE A 409 5.16 13.06 5.03
C ILE A 409 4.69 13.99 6.13
N GLY A 410 3.37 14.14 6.32
CA GLY A 410 2.82 14.95 7.40
C GLY A 410 3.23 14.46 8.78
N ALA A 411 3.17 13.14 9.00
CA ALA A 411 3.62 12.50 10.25
C ALA A 411 5.13 12.71 10.50
N ALA A 412 5.96 12.66 9.44
CA ALA A 412 7.39 12.95 9.55
C ALA A 412 7.64 14.40 9.99
N VAL A 413 6.93 15.35 9.40
CA VAL A 413 7.00 16.77 9.79
C VAL A 413 6.53 16.97 11.24
N MET A 414 5.44 16.30 11.64
CA MET A 414 4.96 16.35 13.02
C MET A 414 6.01 15.81 14.00
N GLY A 415 6.63 14.67 13.69
CA GLY A 415 7.70 14.07 14.50
C GLY A 415 8.91 15.00 14.66
N GLU A 416 9.36 15.68 13.59
CA GLU A 416 10.43 16.68 13.65
C GLU A 416 10.04 17.94 14.44
N LYS A 417 8.75 18.26 14.51
CA LYS A 417 8.21 19.35 15.35
C LYS A 417 8.02 18.96 16.82
N GLY A 418 8.30 17.71 17.20
CA GLY A 418 8.23 17.23 18.57
C GLY A 418 6.87 16.70 18.99
N TYR A 419 5.94 16.44 18.08
CA TYR A 419 4.70 15.74 18.40
C TYR A 419 4.99 14.30 18.81
N SER A 420 4.34 13.82 19.86
CA SER A 420 4.38 12.42 20.27
C SER A 420 3.68 11.52 19.24
N TYR A 421 4.00 10.24 19.23
CA TYR A 421 3.36 9.29 18.32
C TYR A 421 1.84 9.18 18.59
N GLU A 422 1.39 9.36 19.83
CA GLU A 422 -0.03 9.44 20.18
C GLU A 422 -0.70 10.64 19.52
N GLU A 423 -0.09 11.82 19.58
CA GLU A 423 -0.61 13.03 18.95
C GLU A 423 -0.66 12.89 17.43
N ILE A 424 0.37 12.29 16.81
CA ILE A 424 0.40 11.98 15.37
C ILE A 424 -0.76 11.05 15.01
N LEU A 425 -0.93 9.95 15.74
CA LEU A 425 -1.99 8.98 15.47
C LEU A 425 -3.39 9.58 15.61
N LEU A 426 -3.65 10.32 16.70
CA LEU A 426 -4.95 10.92 16.98
C LEU A 426 -5.23 12.17 16.14
N HIS A 427 -4.24 12.70 15.42
CA HIS A 427 -4.45 13.68 14.37
C HIS A 427 -5.14 13.05 13.15
N TYR A 428 -4.66 11.88 12.69
CA TYR A 428 -5.17 11.22 11.48
C TYR A 428 -6.35 10.28 11.71
N TYR A 429 -6.49 9.68 12.90
CA TYR A 429 -7.55 8.72 13.19
C TYR A 429 -8.51 9.31 14.23
N LYS A 430 -9.53 10.02 13.73
CA LYS A 430 -10.46 10.79 14.57
C LYS A 430 -11.28 9.91 15.50
N GLY A 431 -11.24 10.23 16.80
CA GLY A 431 -12.00 9.50 17.81
C GLY A 431 -11.49 8.08 18.10
N ALA A 432 -10.40 7.66 17.47
CA ALA A 432 -9.74 6.42 17.83
C ALA A 432 -9.00 6.54 19.17
N GLU A 433 -8.73 5.43 19.80
CA GLU A 433 -7.94 5.31 21.03
C GLU A 433 -6.82 4.28 20.84
N ILE A 434 -5.69 4.49 21.53
CA ILE A 434 -4.57 3.56 21.50
C ILE A 434 -4.69 2.63 22.70
N ARG A 435 -4.83 1.33 22.43
CA ARG A 435 -4.95 0.32 23.49
C ARG A 435 -3.92 -0.80 23.32
N LYS A 436 -3.50 -1.36 24.46
CA LYS A 436 -2.65 -2.56 24.49
C LYS A 436 -3.53 -3.79 24.30
N PHE A 437 -3.18 -4.64 23.33
CA PHE A 437 -3.94 -5.82 22.94
C PHE A 437 -3.31 -7.13 23.50
N TYR A 438 -1.95 -7.26 23.50
CA TYR A 438 -1.19 -8.36 24.09
C TYR A 438 0.05 -7.89 24.84
#